data_c5efebb8e6980aeb6439ca7398e92108
#
_entry.id   c5efebb8e6980aeb6439ca7398e92108
#
_cell.length_a   1.000
_cell.length_b   1.000
_cell.length_c   1.000
_cell.angle_alpha   90.00
_cell.angle_beta   90.00
_cell.angle_gamma   90.00
#
_symmetry.space_group_name_H-M   'P 1'
#
loop_
_entity.id
_entity.type
_entity.pdbx_description
1 polymer ?
#
loop_
_entity_poly.entity_id
_entity_poly.type
_entity_poly.pdbx_seq_one_letter_code
_entity_poly.pdbx_strand_id
1 'polypeptide(L)'
;MSAFITNFQSPVEMQDLEDRFRRGGISNLNMLLHWRQFQPLEWTVDKQAVVGDTVLFMCAKTSVDHIERLYTQIRKAGQKDSALGRFAAAQQALYKKYAGCIVAFGRVAKEPFPTEAPGWDAPYWRSPWYAEIDHILLLDMPIHISQFRDFITVSRTGAITRLNTEQWAKLRTLIAT
;
A
#
# COMPACT_ATOMS: atom_id res chain seq x y z
N MET A 1 -9.31 20.86 -2.84
CA MET A 1 -8.58 19.59 -3.00
C MET A 1 -8.31 19.03 -1.62
N SER A 2 -8.71 17.82 -1.41
CA SER A 2 -8.48 17.07 -0.16
C SER A 2 -7.25 16.18 -0.29
N ALA A 3 -6.79 15.65 0.83
CA ALA A 3 -5.75 14.63 0.86
C ALA A 3 -6.18 13.48 1.77
N PHE A 4 -5.76 12.28 1.43
CA PHE A 4 -5.99 11.11 2.26
C PHE A 4 -4.83 10.11 2.15
N ILE A 5 -4.63 9.38 3.24
CA ILE A 5 -3.67 8.28 3.29
C ILE A 5 -4.43 7.00 2.95
N THR A 6 -3.95 6.23 2.00
CA THR A 6 -4.39 4.88 1.72
C THR A 6 -3.35 3.89 2.24
N ASN A 7 -3.78 3.01 3.16
CA ASN A 7 -2.93 1.96 3.68
C ASN A 7 -2.95 0.76 2.76
N PHE A 8 -1.80 0.20 2.48
CA PHE A 8 -1.66 -1.11 1.86
C PHE A 8 -0.75 -2.00 2.70
N GLN A 9 -0.84 -3.29 2.50
CA GLN A 9 -0.09 -4.27 3.26
C GLN A 9 0.45 -5.40 2.38
N SER A 10 1.38 -6.17 2.96
CA SER A 10 1.84 -7.43 2.40
C SER A 10 0.69 -8.44 2.34
N PRO A 11 0.84 -9.53 1.58
CA PRO A 11 -0.05 -10.67 1.69
C PRO A 11 -0.19 -11.13 3.15
N VAL A 12 -1.43 -11.44 3.55
CA VAL A 12 -1.76 -11.87 4.93
C VAL A 12 -1.90 -13.38 5.00
N GLU A 13 -2.50 -13.98 3.98
CA GLU A 13 -2.75 -15.41 3.89
C GLU A 13 -1.83 -16.07 2.87
N MET A 14 -1.51 -17.34 3.09
CA MET A 14 -0.65 -18.11 2.17
C MET A 14 -1.25 -18.14 0.76
N GLN A 15 -2.56 -18.29 0.63
CA GLN A 15 -3.24 -18.28 -0.67
C GLN A 15 -2.99 -16.99 -1.45
N ASP A 16 -3.05 -15.84 -0.78
CA ASP A 16 -2.77 -14.54 -1.41
C ASP A 16 -1.30 -14.46 -1.88
N LEU A 17 -0.37 -14.90 -1.03
CA LEU A 17 1.05 -14.95 -1.40
C LEU A 17 1.30 -15.83 -2.63
N GLU A 18 0.70 -17.02 -2.65
CA GLU A 18 0.81 -17.96 -3.78
C GLU A 18 0.19 -17.42 -5.06
N ASP A 19 -0.97 -16.76 -4.96
CA ASP A 19 -1.66 -16.16 -6.10
C ASP A 19 -0.82 -15.04 -6.71
N ARG A 20 -0.24 -14.18 -5.88
CA ARG A 20 0.67 -13.12 -6.35
C ARG A 20 1.94 -13.69 -6.98
N PHE A 21 2.49 -14.75 -6.40
CA PHE A 21 3.65 -15.44 -6.98
C PHE A 21 3.32 -16.01 -8.37
N ARG A 22 2.19 -16.71 -8.53
CA ARG A 22 1.76 -17.28 -9.83
C ARG A 22 1.52 -16.22 -10.89
N ARG A 23 1.14 -15.00 -10.51
CA ARG A 23 0.88 -13.88 -11.42
C ARG A 23 2.12 -13.03 -11.71
N GLY A 24 3.31 -13.54 -11.49
CA GLY A 24 4.56 -12.89 -11.82
C GLY A 24 5.35 -12.33 -10.64
N GLY A 25 4.93 -12.63 -9.42
CA GLY A 25 5.65 -12.21 -8.21
C GLY A 25 5.49 -10.74 -7.87
N ILE A 26 4.28 -10.19 -8.03
CA ILE A 26 4.00 -8.76 -7.87
C ILE A 26 3.10 -8.52 -6.67
N SER A 27 3.64 -7.86 -5.64
CA SER A 27 2.87 -7.35 -4.51
C SER A 27 2.40 -5.91 -4.74
N ASN A 28 1.54 -5.39 -3.85
CA ASN A 28 1.12 -3.99 -3.90
C ASN A 28 2.30 -3.02 -3.85
N LEU A 29 3.31 -3.32 -3.02
CA LEU A 29 4.52 -2.51 -2.92
C LEU A 29 5.32 -2.54 -4.23
N ASN A 30 5.46 -3.72 -4.86
CA ASN A 30 6.10 -3.81 -6.19
C ASN A 30 5.36 -2.98 -7.24
N MET A 31 4.02 -3.06 -7.27
CA MET A 31 3.20 -2.26 -8.21
C MET A 31 3.46 -0.77 -8.03
N LEU A 32 3.51 -0.31 -6.79
CA LEU A 32 3.74 1.10 -6.50
C LEU A 32 5.17 1.54 -6.85
N LEU A 33 6.19 0.76 -6.46
CA LEU A 33 7.59 1.07 -6.76
C LEU A 33 7.90 1.05 -8.26
N HIS A 34 7.16 0.26 -9.02
CA HIS A 34 7.30 0.13 -10.48
C HIS A 34 6.05 0.60 -11.22
N TRP A 35 5.35 1.60 -10.68
CA TRP A 35 4.06 2.07 -11.14
C TRP A 35 3.98 2.37 -12.64
N ARG A 36 5.08 2.80 -13.25
CA ARG A 36 5.13 3.07 -14.69
C ARG A 36 4.86 1.84 -15.56
N GLN A 37 5.11 0.64 -15.03
CA GLN A 37 4.85 -0.63 -15.73
C GLN A 37 3.39 -1.10 -15.56
N PHE A 38 2.63 -0.47 -14.66
CA PHE A 38 1.28 -0.86 -14.30
C PHE A 38 0.25 0.24 -14.61
N GLN A 39 0.47 0.98 -15.69
CA GLN A 39 -0.44 2.03 -16.14
C GLN A 39 -1.65 1.47 -16.90
N PRO A 40 -2.87 1.97 -16.66
CA PRO A 40 -3.25 2.91 -15.59
C PRO A 40 -3.21 2.22 -14.22
N LEU A 41 -2.69 2.90 -13.20
CA LEU A 41 -2.70 2.37 -11.84
C LEU A 41 -4.06 2.68 -11.19
N GLU A 42 -4.80 1.62 -10.86
CA GLU A 42 -6.02 1.71 -10.07
C GLU A 42 -5.72 1.35 -8.62
N TRP A 43 -6.26 2.15 -7.71
CA TRP A 43 -6.03 1.95 -6.28
C TRP A 43 -7.27 2.26 -5.47
N THR A 44 -7.36 1.66 -4.28
CA THR A 44 -8.45 1.94 -3.36
C THR A 44 -8.39 3.38 -2.87
N VAL A 45 -9.54 4.04 -2.87
CA VAL A 45 -9.71 5.43 -2.50
C VAL A 45 -10.91 5.61 -1.56
N ASP A 46 -11.01 6.79 -0.98
CA ASP A 46 -12.21 7.21 -0.26
C ASP A 46 -13.40 7.34 -1.22
N LYS A 47 -14.58 6.89 -0.78
CA LYS A 47 -15.83 7.04 -1.55
C LYS A 47 -16.11 8.47 -1.99
N GLN A 48 -15.70 9.44 -1.16
CA GLN A 48 -15.92 10.87 -1.40
C GLN A 48 -14.73 11.54 -2.09
N ALA A 49 -13.74 10.78 -2.54
CA ALA A 49 -12.63 11.34 -3.29
C ALA A 49 -13.13 11.92 -4.62
N VAL A 50 -12.51 13.00 -5.04
CA VAL A 50 -12.80 13.67 -6.31
C VAL A 50 -11.52 13.81 -7.13
N VAL A 51 -11.68 14.00 -8.43
CA VAL A 51 -10.55 14.24 -9.33
C VAL A 51 -9.69 15.40 -8.82
N GLY A 52 -8.39 15.18 -8.76
CA GLY A 52 -7.42 16.14 -8.25
C GLY A 52 -7.07 15.99 -6.76
N ASP A 53 -7.80 15.18 -6.00
CA ASP A 53 -7.44 14.89 -4.60
C ASP A 53 -6.08 14.18 -4.52
N THR A 54 -5.32 14.49 -3.47
CA THR A 54 -4.03 13.87 -3.23
C THR A 54 -4.18 12.54 -2.50
N VAL A 55 -3.52 11.53 -3.03
CA VAL A 55 -3.44 10.18 -2.45
C VAL A 55 -2.04 9.95 -1.91
N LEU A 56 -1.91 9.60 -0.64
CA LEU A 56 -0.65 9.23 0.00
C LEU A 56 -0.66 7.73 0.25
N PHE A 57 0.34 7.04 -0.28
CA PHE A 57 0.44 5.58 -0.18
C PHE A 57 1.30 5.20 1.02
N MET A 58 0.69 4.56 2.00
CA MET A 58 1.36 4.13 3.22
C MET A 58 1.43 2.61 3.31
N CYS A 59 2.63 2.08 3.46
CA CYS A 59 2.84 0.68 3.78
C CYS A 59 2.49 0.43 5.25
N ALA A 60 1.52 -0.44 5.52
CA ALA A 60 1.09 -0.75 6.88
C ALA A 60 2.24 -1.34 7.70
N LYS A 61 2.38 -0.87 8.94
CA LYS A 61 3.43 -1.34 9.86
C LYS A 61 3.37 -2.85 10.11
N THR A 62 2.18 -3.42 10.14
CA THR A 62 1.94 -4.86 10.36
C THR A 62 2.36 -5.75 9.19
N SER A 63 2.70 -5.16 8.05
CA SER A 63 3.11 -5.91 6.85
C SER A 63 4.33 -6.80 7.10
N VAL A 64 5.25 -6.35 7.96
CA VAL A 64 6.43 -7.16 8.32
C VAL A 64 6.02 -8.43 9.04
N ASP A 65 5.12 -8.33 10.01
CA ASP A 65 4.68 -9.48 10.81
C ASP A 65 3.92 -10.49 9.94
N HIS A 66 3.09 -10.02 9.02
CA HIS A 66 2.35 -10.88 8.09
C HIS A 66 3.30 -11.67 7.19
N ILE A 67 4.20 -10.98 6.50
CA ILE A 67 5.10 -11.65 5.55
C ILE A 67 6.13 -12.54 6.28
N GLU A 68 6.59 -12.16 7.44
CA GLU A 68 7.49 -12.97 8.26
C GLU A 68 6.82 -14.28 8.69
N ARG A 69 5.56 -14.22 9.11
CA ARG A 69 4.78 -15.42 9.46
C ARG A 69 4.65 -16.37 8.26
N LEU A 70 4.31 -15.85 7.08
CA LEU A 70 4.18 -16.65 5.87
C LEU A 70 5.52 -17.27 5.46
N TYR A 71 6.60 -16.50 5.50
CA TYR A 71 7.93 -17.01 5.21
C TYR A 71 8.38 -18.09 6.19
N THR A 72 8.05 -17.92 7.48
CA THR A 72 8.33 -18.92 8.51
C THR A 72 7.60 -20.24 8.22
N GLN A 73 6.34 -20.19 7.78
CA GLN A 73 5.59 -21.39 7.37
C GLN A 73 6.28 -22.12 6.21
N ILE A 74 6.73 -21.38 5.20
CA ILE A 74 7.46 -21.94 4.05
C ILE A 74 8.76 -22.61 4.50
N ARG A 75 9.51 -21.97 5.40
CA ARG A 75 10.75 -22.54 5.96
C ARG A 75 10.50 -23.82 6.75
N LYS A 76 9.48 -23.84 7.60
CA LYS A 76 9.12 -25.02 8.40
C LYS A 76 8.68 -26.19 7.51
N ALA A 77 8.11 -25.91 6.33
CA ALA A 77 7.80 -26.93 5.34
C ALA A 77 9.02 -27.40 4.51
N GLY A 78 10.22 -26.91 4.82
CA GLY A 78 11.46 -27.26 4.10
C GLY A 78 11.57 -26.67 2.69
N GLN A 79 10.80 -25.62 2.40
CA GLN A 79 10.69 -25.03 1.06
C GLN A 79 11.33 -23.64 0.91
N LYS A 80 12.25 -23.28 1.80
CA LYS A 80 12.91 -21.96 1.76
C LYS A 80 13.64 -21.70 0.42
N ASP A 81 14.18 -22.73 -0.20
CA ASP A 81 14.94 -22.63 -1.45
C ASP A 81 14.08 -22.84 -2.70
N SER A 82 12.77 -23.06 -2.53
CA SER A 82 11.81 -23.10 -3.64
C SER A 82 11.66 -21.70 -4.26
N ALA A 83 11.10 -21.64 -5.47
CA ALA A 83 10.82 -20.35 -6.11
C ALA A 83 9.88 -19.49 -5.24
N LEU A 84 8.84 -20.07 -4.65
CA LEU A 84 7.95 -19.40 -3.70
C LEU A 84 8.71 -18.93 -2.45
N GLY A 85 9.60 -19.75 -1.90
CA GLY A 85 10.42 -19.40 -0.74
C GLY A 85 11.33 -18.21 -0.99
N ARG A 86 11.98 -18.16 -2.16
CA ARG A 86 12.80 -17.02 -2.58
C ARG A 86 11.96 -15.76 -2.78
N PHE A 87 10.77 -15.90 -3.37
CA PHE A 87 9.83 -14.79 -3.52
C PHE A 87 9.42 -14.23 -2.16
N ALA A 88 9.01 -15.09 -1.22
CA ALA A 88 8.61 -14.69 0.13
C ALA A 88 9.76 -13.99 0.88
N ALA A 89 10.99 -14.49 0.78
CA ALA A 89 12.17 -13.87 1.37
C ALA A 89 12.44 -12.47 0.80
N ALA A 90 12.33 -12.32 -0.51
CA ALA A 90 12.48 -11.02 -1.17
C ALA A 90 11.38 -10.03 -0.74
N GLN A 91 10.14 -10.49 -0.62
CA GLN A 91 9.03 -9.68 -0.13
C GLN A 91 9.23 -9.29 1.34
N GLN A 92 9.72 -10.18 2.18
CA GLN A 92 10.03 -9.87 3.58
C GLN A 92 11.05 -8.73 3.67
N ALA A 93 12.14 -8.80 2.93
CA ALA A 93 13.16 -7.76 2.90
C ALA A 93 12.60 -6.42 2.43
N LEU A 94 11.76 -6.45 1.39
CA LEU A 94 11.14 -5.25 0.81
C LEU A 94 10.17 -4.60 1.80
N TYR A 95 9.25 -5.33 2.37
CA TYR A 95 8.28 -4.80 3.33
C TYR A 95 8.94 -4.33 4.64
N LYS A 96 10.01 -5.01 5.07
CA LYS A 96 10.79 -4.56 6.22
C LYS A 96 11.38 -3.16 6.02
N LYS A 97 11.79 -2.85 4.80
CA LYS A 97 12.34 -1.52 4.46
C LYS A 97 11.29 -0.41 4.51
N TYR A 98 10.04 -0.69 4.12
CA TYR A 98 9.00 0.32 3.92
C TYR A 98 7.86 0.30 4.94
N ALA A 99 7.80 -0.71 5.81
CA ALA A 99 6.71 -0.83 6.79
C ALA A 99 6.59 0.40 7.68
N GLY A 100 5.37 0.90 7.82
CA GLY A 100 5.09 2.09 8.60
C GLY A 100 5.43 3.40 7.91
N CYS A 101 5.76 3.38 6.61
CA CYS A 101 6.15 4.58 5.87
C CYS A 101 5.14 4.98 4.81
N ILE A 102 4.94 6.29 4.64
CA ILE A 102 4.41 6.85 3.39
C ILE A 102 5.55 6.77 2.37
N VAL A 103 5.31 6.10 1.24
CA VAL A 103 6.33 5.80 0.24
C VAL A 103 6.18 6.57 -1.06
N ALA A 104 4.97 7.05 -1.32
CA ALA A 104 4.64 7.77 -2.54
C ALA A 104 3.40 8.64 -2.34
N PHE A 105 3.17 9.55 -3.26
CA PHE A 105 1.91 10.24 -3.41
C PHE A 105 1.53 10.34 -4.89
N GLY A 106 0.25 10.56 -5.15
CA GLY A 106 -0.32 10.71 -6.49
C GLY A 106 -1.59 11.54 -6.44
N ARG A 107 -2.30 11.60 -7.55
CA ARG A 107 -3.58 12.30 -7.68
C ARG A 107 -4.65 11.41 -8.24
N VAL A 108 -5.87 11.58 -7.74
CA VAL A 108 -7.05 10.96 -8.34
C VAL A 108 -7.24 11.54 -9.74
N ALA A 109 -7.14 10.68 -10.75
CA ALA A 109 -7.19 11.08 -12.17
C ALA A 109 -8.60 11.03 -12.75
N LYS A 110 -9.43 10.11 -12.25
CA LYS A 110 -10.81 9.91 -12.68
C LYS A 110 -11.73 9.72 -11.49
N GLU A 111 -13.02 9.94 -11.70
CA GLU A 111 -14.04 9.73 -10.68
C GLU A 111 -13.95 8.32 -10.08
N PRO A 112 -14.04 8.20 -8.75
CA PRO A 112 -14.08 6.90 -8.10
C PRO A 112 -15.24 6.04 -8.57
N PHE A 113 -15.00 4.76 -8.68
CA PHE A 113 -16.00 3.77 -9.07
C PHE A 113 -16.03 2.61 -8.07
N PRO A 114 -17.22 2.02 -7.81
CA PRO A 114 -17.30 0.80 -7.02
C PRO A 114 -16.82 -0.39 -7.84
N THR A 115 -16.10 -1.30 -7.21
CA THR A 115 -15.79 -2.58 -7.83
C THR A 115 -16.64 -3.70 -7.22
N GLU A 116 -17.32 -4.47 -8.06
CA GLU A 116 -18.05 -5.66 -7.66
C GLU A 116 -17.17 -6.90 -7.75
N ALA A 117 -16.14 -6.86 -8.58
CA ALA A 117 -15.19 -7.95 -8.66
C ALA A 117 -14.33 -7.96 -7.40
N PRO A 118 -14.23 -9.10 -6.71
CA PRO A 118 -13.20 -9.23 -5.70
C PRO A 118 -11.86 -9.04 -6.41
N GLY A 119 -11.28 -7.85 -6.26
CA GLY A 119 -9.90 -7.64 -6.60
C GLY A 119 -9.05 -8.62 -5.80
N TRP A 120 -7.78 -8.73 -6.13
CA TRP A 120 -6.83 -9.58 -5.42
C TRP A 120 -6.80 -9.32 -3.92
N ASP A 121 -7.10 -8.09 -3.53
CA ASP A 121 -7.07 -7.60 -2.16
C ASP A 121 -8.46 -7.54 -1.52
N ALA A 122 -9.53 -7.92 -2.24
CA ALA A 122 -10.90 -7.74 -1.78
C ALA A 122 -11.20 -8.32 -0.39
N PRO A 123 -10.65 -9.49 -0.01
CA PRO A 123 -10.83 -10.00 1.35
C PRO A 123 -10.18 -9.12 2.43
N TYR A 124 -9.19 -8.32 2.06
CA TYR A 124 -8.35 -7.54 2.97
C TYR A 124 -8.64 -6.04 2.93
N TRP A 125 -9.32 -5.56 1.89
CA TRP A 125 -9.68 -4.17 1.72
C TRP A 125 -11.12 -3.93 2.12
N ARG A 126 -11.32 -2.95 2.98
CA ARG A 126 -12.66 -2.57 3.46
C ARG A 126 -13.32 -1.48 2.64
N SER A 127 -12.60 -0.86 1.74
CA SER A 127 -13.17 0.09 0.79
C SER A 127 -13.35 -0.56 -0.57
N PRO A 128 -14.58 -0.68 -1.07
CA PRO A 128 -14.86 -1.21 -2.40
C PRO A 128 -14.68 -0.15 -3.50
N TRP A 129 -14.23 1.05 -3.14
CA TRP A 129 -14.08 2.17 -4.06
C TRP A 129 -12.65 2.24 -4.58
N TYR A 130 -12.53 2.37 -5.90
CA TYR A 130 -11.27 2.50 -6.63
C TYR A 130 -11.28 3.74 -7.49
N ALA A 131 -10.11 4.27 -7.78
CA ALA A 131 -9.92 5.30 -8.79
C ALA A 131 -8.61 5.06 -9.53
N GLU A 132 -8.53 5.56 -10.74
CA GLU A 132 -7.27 5.68 -11.46
C GLU A 132 -6.44 6.80 -10.81
N ILE A 133 -5.17 6.51 -10.55
CA ILE A 133 -4.22 7.44 -9.92
C ILE A 133 -3.14 7.79 -10.93
N ASP A 134 -2.88 9.07 -11.08
CA ASP A 134 -1.79 9.59 -11.90
C ASP A 134 -0.81 10.47 -11.10
N HIS A 135 0.15 11.06 -11.81
CA HIS A 135 1.16 11.94 -11.21
C HIS A 135 1.83 11.33 -9.98
N ILE A 136 2.09 10.00 -10.04
CA ILE A 136 2.70 9.28 -8.93
C ILE A 136 4.16 9.69 -8.80
N LEU A 137 4.54 10.10 -7.60
CA LEU A 137 5.90 10.42 -7.22
C LEU A 137 6.31 9.56 -6.03
N LEU A 138 7.37 8.78 -6.20
CA LEU A 138 7.99 8.06 -5.11
C LEU A 138 8.80 9.04 -4.27
N LEU A 139 8.74 8.89 -2.96
CA LEU A 139 9.56 9.68 -2.05
C LEU A 139 10.98 9.11 -1.99
N ASP A 140 11.98 9.94 -2.23
CA ASP A 140 13.39 9.54 -2.07
C ASP A 140 13.67 9.09 -0.64
N MET A 141 13.05 9.78 0.32
CA MET A 141 13.06 9.42 1.73
C MET A 141 11.63 9.15 2.20
N PRO A 142 11.24 7.88 2.35
CA PRO A 142 9.92 7.53 2.88
C PRO A 142 9.70 8.14 4.28
N ILE A 143 8.49 8.62 4.54
CA ILE A 143 8.13 9.29 5.80
C ILE A 143 7.57 8.26 6.76
N HIS A 144 8.34 7.93 7.81
CA HIS A 144 7.91 6.96 8.81
C HIS A 144 6.81 7.55 9.71
N ILE A 145 5.89 6.70 10.15
CA ILE A 145 4.75 7.07 11.01
C ILE A 145 5.18 7.81 12.28
N SER A 146 6.35 7.56 12.82
CA SER A 146 6.89 8.27 13.98
C SER A 146 7.04 9.78 13.75
N GLN A 147 7.13 10.23 12.50
CA GLN A 147 7.30 11.65 12.15
C GLN A 147 5.97 12.40 12.09
N PHE A 148 4.83 11.71 12.02
CA PHE A 148 3.53 12.36 11.90
C PHE A 148 2.44 11.83 12.83
N ARG A 149 2.70 10.77 13.61
CA ARG A 149 1.71 10.18 14.52
C ARG A 149 1.18 11.13 15.59
N ASP A 150 1.90 12.20 15.89
CA ASP A 150 1.49 13.17 16.92
C ASP A 150 0.36 14.09 16.43
N PHE A 151 0.15 14.19 15.12
CA PHE A 151 -0.90 15.02 14.55
C PHE A 151 -1.81 14.28 13.55
N ILE A 152 -1.48 13.05 13.15
CA ILE A 152 -2.34 12.20 12.32
C ILE A 152 -2.47 10.83 12.99
N THR A 153 -3.71 10.44 13.27
CA THR A 153 -4.04 9.08 13.69
C THR A 153 -4.44 8.28 12.46
N VAL A 154 -3.57 7.35 12.05
CA VAL A 154 -3.87 6.47 10.92
C VAL A 154 -4.88 5.40 11.35
N SER A 155 -5.91 5.19 10.55
CA SER A 155 -6.92 4.17 10.82
C SER A 155 -6.29 2.78 10.91
N ARG A 156 -6.59 2.08 12.01
CA ARG A 156 -6.13 0.69 12.20
C ARG A 156 -7.05 -0.32 11.53
N THR A 157 -8.30 0.05 11.32
CA THR A 157 -9.36 -0.85 10.83
C THR A 157 -9.85 -0.50 9.44
N GLY A 158 -9.48 0.67 8.93
CA GLY A 158 -9.82 1.15 7.60
C GLY A 158 -8.59 1.30 6.72
N ALA A 159 -8.80 1.15 5.42
CA ALA A 159 -7.74 1.37 4.44
C ALA A 159 -7.42 2.87 4.24
N ILE A 160 -8.34 3.75 4.64
CA ILE A 160 -8.32 5.18 4.29
C ILE A 160 -8.34 6.06 5.54
N THR A 161 -7.47 7.05 5.58
CA THR A 161 -7.47 8.13 6.58
C THR A 161 -7.55 9.48 5.86
N ARG A 162 -8.68 10.18 6.00
CA ARG A 162 -8.80 11.54 5.49
C ARG A 162 -8.01 12.52 6.36
N LEU A 163 -7.37 13.46 5.70
CA LEU A 163 -6.62 14.53 6.36
C LEU A 163 -7.44 15.82 6.35
N ASN A 164 -7.48 16.50 7.50
CA ASN A 164 -7.96 17.88 7.52
C ASN A 164 -6.87 18.84 6.97
N THR A 165 -7.24 20.10 6.77
CA THR A 165 -6.36 21.12 6.18
C THR A 165 -5.06 21.30 6.96
N GLU A 166 -5.13 21.32 8.29
CA GLU A 166 -3.97 21.49 9.15
C GLU A 166 -3.02 20.28 9.09
N GLN A 167 -3.58 19.07 9.17
CA GLN A 167 -2.83 17.82 9.05
C GLN A 167 -2.12 17.74 7.71
N TRP A 168 -2.82 18.06 6.63
CA TRP A 168 -2.24 18.06 5.30
C TRP A 168 -1.13 19.11 5.16
N ALA A 169 -1.34 20.32 5.69
CA ALA A 169 -0.32 21.38 5.66
C ALA A 169 0.97 20.94 6.39
N LYS A 170 0.83 20.33 7.58
CA LYS A 170 1.98 19.80 8.34
C LYS A 170 2.68 18.66 7.60
N LEU A 171 1.91 17.71 7.06
CA LEU A 171 2.50 16.56 6.35
C LEU A 171 3.25 17.00 5.09
N ARG A 172 2.74 17.99 4.35
CA ARG A 172 3.42 18.54 3.18
C ARG A 172 4.82 19.08 3.49
N THR A 173 5.04 19.63 4.67
CA THR A 173 6.37 20.13 5.04
C THR A 173 7.39 18.98 5.14
N LEU A 174 6.95 17.80 5.55
CA LEU A 174 7.81 16.61 5.60
C LEU A 174 8.12 16.04 4.22
N ILE A 175 7.21 16.22 3.25
CA ILE A 175 7.42 15.78 1.87
C ILE A 175 8.42 16.69 1.13
N ALA A 176 8.46 17.97 1.48
CA ALA A 176 9.27 18.99 0.81
C ALA A 176 10.73 19.06 1.30
N THR A 177 11.05 18.31 2.37
CA THR A 177 12.41 18.21 2.92
C THR A 177 13.16 17.02 2.36
#